data_bea20a0fbb9a7bfd8049d29e5014f784
#
_entry.id   bea20a0fbb9a7bfd8049d29e5014f784
#
_cell.length_a   1.000
_cell.length_b   1.000
_cell.length_c   1.000
_cell.angle_alpha   90.00
_cell.angle_beta   90.00
_cell.angle_gamma   90.00
#
_symmetry.space_group_name_H-M   'P 1'
#
loop_
_entity.id
_entity.type
_entity.pdbx_description
1 polymer ?
#
loop_
_entity_poly.entity_id
_entity_poly.type
_entity_poly.pdbx_seq_one_letter_code
_entity_poly.pdbx_strand_id
1 'polypeptide(L)'
;MLFLGDCNTLGTPDIEGRAYPERFAQRTQLAAINCGHTMTTTREGSEYFSHKYDASVEAVCVQYGLVDSWKTFRYSPYVLYYPDSRRRKIARKAVKKFKKWCKKLGLNRLLGEENVVPLNEYCDRISGIIQRTAPKPVVLIETVPNKDQSRNADIERYNAALKKLASDHDKVWLLPLYDDFLGPMSEHYSDPTHLSETGHEYVAKKLNSLFNEFIFSNAHTHENTMSAT
;
A
#
# COMPACT_ATOMS: atom_id res chain seq x y z
N MET A 1 9.34 -9.22 -8.66
CA MET A 1 8.93 -7.98 -7.95
C MET A 1 8.29 -8.32 -6.60
N LEU A 2 8.46 -7.47 -5.59
CA LEU A 2 7.86 -7.62 -4.27
C LEU A 2 6.71 -6.61 -4.11
N PHE A 3 5.50 -7.08 -3.79
CA PHE A 3 4.33 -6.23 -3.56
C PHE A 3 4.00 -6.21 -2.07
N LEU A 4 4.03 -5.03 -1.48
CA LEU A 4 3.72 -4.76 -0.08
C LEU A 4 2.40 -3.98 -0.02
N GLY A 5 1.43 -4.43 0.74
CA GLY A 5 0.17 -3.72 0.82
C GLY A 5 -0.86 -4.32 1.77
N ASP A 6 -2.02 -3.74 1.74
CA ASP A 6 -3.17 -4.13 2.56
C ASP A 6 -4.12 -5.13 1.84
N CYS A 7 -5.39 -5.10 2.19
CA CYS A 7 -6.40 -5.97 1.61
C CYS A 7 -6.64 -5.73 0.10
N ASN A 8 -6.40 -4.52 -0.41
CA ASN A 8 -6.51 -4.25 -1.84
C ASN A 8 -5.32 -4.82 -2.63
N THR A 9 -4.19 -5.05 -2.00
CA THR A 9 -3.06 -5.78 -2.61
C THR A 9 -3.28 -7.29 -2.57
N LEU A 10 -3.85 -7.81 -1.46
CA LEU A 10 -4.18 -9.23 -1.33
C LEU A 10 -5.30 -9.66 -2.29
N GLY A 11 -6.32 -8.84 -2.44
CA GLY A 11 -7.62 -9.18 -3.01
C GLY A 11 -8.61 -9.71 -1.96
N THR A 12 -9.90 -9.65 -2.28
CA THR A 12 -10.96 -10.29 -1.50
C THR A 12 -10.89 -11.82 -1.67
N PRO A 13 -11.50 -12.65 -0.80
CA PRO A 13 -11.39 -14.10 -0.87
C PRO A 13 -11.80 -14.73 -2.22
N ASP A 14 -12.71 -14.09 -2.96
CA ASP A 14 -13.14 -14.48 -4.29
C ASP A 14 -12.15 -14.10 -5.40
N ILE A 15 -11.20 -13.19 -5.11
CA ILE A 15 -10.18 -12.66 -6.04
C ILE A 15 -8.76 -13.08 -5.61
N GLU A 16 -8.59 -13.67 -4.43
CA GLU A 16 -7.28 -14.11 -3.93
C GLU A 16 -6.52 -14.95 -4.96
N GLY A 17 -5.26 -14.63 -5.20
CA GLY A 17 -4.45 -15.23 -6.27
C GLY A 17 -4.73 -14.68 -7.68
N ARG A 18 -5.66 -13.71 -7.81
CA ARG A 18 -6.00 -13.02 -9.07
C ARG A 18 -6.09 -11.49 -8.87
N ALA A 19 -5.49 -10.96 -7.81
CA ALA A 19 -5.42 -9.54 -7.56
C ALA A 19 -4.45 -8.84 -8.53
N TYR A 20 -4.29 -7.53 -8.44
CA TYR A 20 -3.47 -6.78 -9.41
C TYR A 20 -2.00 -7.22 -9.44
N PRO A 21 -1.35 -7.70 -8.34
CA PRO A 21 0.03 -8.19 -8.43
C PRO A 21 0.16 -9.42 -9.33
N GLU A 22 -0.76 -10.39 -9.21
CA GLU A 22 -0.75 -11.61 -10.03
C GLU A 22 -1.10 -11.30 -11.49
N ARG A 23 -2.05 -10.38 -11.73
CA ARG A 23 -2.40 -9.91 -13.08
C ARG A 23 -1.25 -9.17 -13.76
N PHE A 24 -0.52 -8.36 -13.01
CA PHE A 24 0.69 -7.71 -13.49
C PHE A 24 1.76 -8.75 -13.86
N ALA A 25 2.01 -9.73 -12.99
CA ALA A 25 2.94 -10.82 -13.24
C ALA A 25 2.60 -11.60 -14.52
N GLN A 26 1.33 -11.91 -14.74
CA GLN A 26 0.86 -12.60 -15.95
C GLN A 26 1.11 -11.76 -17.23
N ARG A 27 0.96 -10.42 -17.15
CA ARG A 27 1.17 -9.52 -18.29
C ARG A 27 2.62 -9.33 -18.66
N THR A 28 3.47 -9.25 -17.66
CA THR A 28 4.90 -8.94 -17.80
C THR A 28 5.79 -10.17 -17.86
N GLN A 29 5.25 -11.34 -17.53
CA GLN A 29 6.01 -12.60 -17.33
C GLN A 29 7.05 -12.50 -16.21
N LEU A 30 6.94 -11.50 -15.33
CA LEU A 30 7.80 -11.32 -14.15
C LEU A 30 7.22 -12.06 -12.95
N ALA A 31 8.08 -12.63 -12.13
CA ALA A 31 7.66 -13.22 -10.86
C ALA A 31 7.18 -12.12 -9.89
N ALA A 32 5.99 -12.31 -9.30
CA ALA A 32 5.45 -11.44 -8.25
C ALA A 32 5.39 -12.19 -6.92
N ILE A 33 5.88 -11.54 -5.87
CA ILE A 33 5.70 -11.97 -4.47
C ILE A 33 4.68 -11.04 -3.86
N ASN A 34 3.43 -11.50 -3.74
CA ASN A 34 2.35 -10.72 -3.14
C ASN A 34 2.39 -10.89 -1.61
N CYS A 35 2.72 -9.81 -0.91
CA CYS A 35 2.69 -9.70 0.55
C CYS A 35 1.51 -8.84 1.04
N GLY A 36 0.47 -8.68 0.24
CA GLY A 36 -0.79 -8.09 0.67
C GLY A 36 -1.43 -8.90 1.80
N HIS A 37 -2.01 -8.22 2.78
CA HIS A 37 -2.69 -8.89 3.87
C HIS A 37 -3.79 -8.00 4.46
N THR A 38 -4.91 -8.63 4.85
CA THR A 38 -6.06 -7.92 5.42
C THR A 38 -5.70 -7.16 6.70
N MET A 39 -6.16 -5.91 6.80
CA MET A 39 -6.01 -5.04 7.98
C MET A 39 -4.56 -4.67 8.33
N THR A 40 -3.62 -4.83 7.41
CA THR A 40 -2.23 -4.43 7.60
C THR A 40 -2.00 -2.96 7.29
N THR A 41 -0.95 -2.42 7.88
CA THR A 41 -0.46 -1.05 7.77
C THR A 41 0.99 -1.05 7.32
N THR A 42 1.59 0.12 7.17
CA THR A 42 3.03 0.25 6.92
C THR A 42 3.90 -0.39 8.01
N ARG A 43 3.36 -0.63 9.22
CA ARG A 43 4.06 -1.37 10.28
C ARG A 43 4.31 -2.82 9.87
N GLU A 44 3.29 -3.50 9.36
CA GLU A 44 3.44 -4.84 8.79
C GLU A 44 4.23 -4.81 7.48
N GLY A 45 4.08 -3.76 6.68
CA GLY A 45 4.85 -3.56 5.46
C GLY A 45 6.36 -3.64 5.72
N SER A 46 6.84 -2.97 6.76
CA SER A 46 8.25 -3.02 7.18
C SER A 46 8.69 -4.42 7.61
N GLU A 47 7.82 -5.17 8.30
CA GLU A 47 8.08 -6.56 8.70
C GLU A 47 8.13 -7.49 7.48
N TYR A 48 7.15 -7.40 6.57
CA TYR A 48 7.14 -8.18 5.32
C TYR A 48 8.38 -7.89 4.49
N PHE A 49 8.73 -6.61 4.32
CA PHE A 49 9.92 -6.20 3.60
C PHE A 49 11.17 -6.85 4.20
N SER A 50 11.33 -6.79 5.53
CA SER A 50 12.49 -7.36 6.20
C SER A 50 12.62 -8.89 6.06
N HIS A 51 11.50 -9.59 5.90
CA HIS A 51 11.49 -11.06 5.77
C HIS A 51 11.51 -11.56 4.32
N LYS A 52 11.10 -10.74 3.36
CA LYS A 52 10.87 -11.17 1.97
C LYS A 52 11.78 -10.50 0.95
N TYR A 53 12.40 -9.38 1.33
CA TYR A 53 13.30 -8.67 0.45
C TYR A 53 14.70 -9.31 0.49
N ASP A 54 15.17 -9.72 -0.68
CA ASP A 54 16.52 -10.24 -0.89
C ASP A 54 17.10 -9.74 -2.22
N ALA A 55 18.30 -10.24 -2.57
CA ALA A 55 19.00 -9.82 -3.79
C ALA A 55 18.25 -10.15 -5.09
N SER A 56 17.36 -11.15 -5.10
CA SER A 56 16.58 -11.56 -6.28
C SER A 56 15.41 -10.63 -6.58
N VAL A 57 15.01 -9.77 -5.64
CA VAL A 57 13.93 -8.79 -5.83
C VAL A 57 14.45 -7.64 -6.68
N GLU A 58 13.92 -7.47 -7.88
CA GLU A 58 14.33 -6.43 -8.83
C GLU A 58 13.61 -5.08 -8.64
N ALA A 59 12.42 -5.09 -8.06
CA ALA A 59 11.65 -3.89 -7.76
C ALA A 59 10.67 -4.14 -6.62
N VAL A 60 10.28 -3.06 -5.93
CA VAL A 60 9.31 -3.08 -4.83
C VAL A 60 8.12 -2.19 -5.15
N CYS A 61 6.90 -2.72 -5.01
CA CYS A 61 5.65 -1.96 -5.07
C CYS A 61 5.07 -1.81 -3.68
N VAL A 62 4.64 -0.61 -3.30
CA VAL A 62 4.10 -0.29 -1.98
C VAL A 62 2.73 0.35 -2.11
N GLN A 63 1.69 -0.31 -1.59
CA GLN A 63 0.31 0.19 -1.52
C GLN A 63 -0.20 0.13 -0.08
N TYR A 64 0.08 1.15 0.68
CA TYR A 64 -0.45 1.36 2.04
C TYR A 64 -1.07 2.76 2.14
N GLY A 65 -1.92 2.95 3.14
CA GLY A 65 -2.59 4.22 3.41
C GLY A 65 -4.04 4.04 3.79
N LEU A 66 -4.71 2.97 3.31
CA LEU A 66 -6.11 2.72 3.61
C LEU A 66 -6.35 2.49 5.10
N VAL A 67 -5.62 1.53 5.70
CA VAL A 67 -5.75 1.20 7.13
C VAL A 67 -4.95 2.16 8.00
N ASP A 68 -3.81 2.65 7.49
CA ASP A 68 -2.97 3.64 8.17
C ASP A 68 -3.75 4.92 8.49
N SER A 69 -4.55 5.40 7.53
CA SER A 69 -5.34 6.63 7.64
C SER A 69 -6.61 6.51 8.50
N TRP A 70 -7.01 5.30 8.93
CA TRP A 70 -8.21 5.15 9.75
C TRP A 70 -8.11 5.88 11.09
N LYS A 71 -9.22 6.44 11.53
CA LYS A 71 -9.29 7.12 12.83
C LYS A 71 -9.42 6.15 14.00
N THR A 72 -8.66 6.45 15.03
CA THR A 72 -8.71 5.79 16.34
C THR A 72 -8.50 6.86 17.43
N PHE A 73 -8.62 6.49 18.71
CA PHE A 73 -8.28 7.43 19.79
C PHE A 73 -6.76 7.46 20.00
N ARG A 74 -6.24 8.62 20.44
CA ARG A 74 -4.83 8.83 20.72
C ARG A 74 -4.29 7.77 21.69
N TYR A 75 -3.08 7.27 21.38
CA TYR A 75 -2.43 6.16 22.12
C TYR A 75 -3.22 4.83 22.08
N SER A 76 -4.09 4.65 21.11
CA SER A 76 -4.81 3.40 20.95
C SER A 76 -3.85 2.23 20.77
N PRO A 77 -3.99 1.13 21.53
CA PRO A 77 -3.12 -0.01 21.39
C PRO A 77 -3.27 -0.64 19.99
N TYR A 78 -2.15 -1.05 19.43
CA TYR A 78 -2.08 -1.75 18.15
C TYR A 78 -1.30 -3.06 18.30
N VAL A 79 -1.78 -4.13 17.67
CA VAL A 79 -1.11 -5.42 17.64
C VAL A 79 -0.96 -5.85 16.20
N LEU A 80 0.28 -6.02 15.75
CA LEU A 80 0.62 -6.40 14.39
C LEU A 80 -0.13 -7.66 13.93
N TYR A 81 -0.55 -7.63 12.66
CA TYR A 81 -1.17 -8.76 11.98
C TYR A 81 -0.12 -9.74 11.46
N TYR A 82 1.08 -9.25 11.13
CA TYR A 82 2.19 -10.07 10.67
C TYR A 82 3.46 -9.82 11.54
N PRO A 83 4.30 -10.84 11.78
CA PRO A 83 4.01 -12.27 11.59
C PRO A 83 2.88 -12.75 12.50
N ASP A 84 2.00 -13.61 11.94
CA ASP A 84 0.84 -14.10 12.68
C ASP A 84 1.22 -15.15 13.73
N SER A 85 0.61 -15.09 14.89
CA SER A 85 0.77 -16.08 15.96
C SER A 85 -0.51 -16.21 16.79
N ARG A 86 -0.68 -17.35 17.48
CA ARG A 86 -1.81 -17.56 18.37
C ARG A 86 -1.91 -16.49 19.46
N ARG A 87 -0.76 -16.06 20.03
CA ARG A 87 -0.70 -15.00 21.05
C ARG A 87 -1.16 -13.66 20.50
N ARG A 88 -0.70 -13.28 19.31
CA ARG A 88 -1.12 -12.05 18.62
C ARG A 88 -2.61 -12.08 18.23
N LYS A 89 -3.15 -13.23 17.81
CA LYS A 89 -4.59 -13.38 17.55
C LYS A 89 -5.43 -13.09 18.79
N ILE A 90 -5.04 -13.63 19.96
CA ILE A 90 -5.72 -13.36 21.24
C ILE A 90 -5.59 -11.89 21.62
N ALA A 91 -4.39 -11.32 21.54
CA ALA A 91 -4.14 -9.92 21.86
C ALA A 91 -4.97 -8.98 20.93
N ARG A 92 -5.06 -9.25 19.62
CA ARG A 92 -5.91 -8.48 18.70
C ARG A 92 -7.39 -8.53 19.08
N LYS A 93 -7.90 -9.72 19.48
CA LYS A 93 -9.29 -9.83 19.96
C LYS A 93 -9.52 -8.99 21.20
N ALA A 94 -8.59 -9.02 22.16
CA ALA A 94 -8.66 -8.22 23.38
C ALA A 94 -8.62 -6.70 23.06
N VAL A 95 -7.68 -6.27 22.23
CA VAL A 95 -7.57 -4.88 21.78
C VAL A 95 -8.83 -4.42 21.02
N LYS A 96 -9.37 -5.25 20.13
CA LYS A 96 -10.62 -4.93 19.41
C LYS A 96 -11.80 -4.74 20.39
N LYS A 97 -11.92 -5.63 21.40
CA LYS A 97 -12.95 -5.50 22.45
C LYS A 97 -12.75 -4.24 23.27
N PHE A 98 -11.52 -3.94 23.68
CA PHE A 98 -11.15 -2.73 24.39
C PHE A 98 -11.50 -1.46 23.60
N LYS A 99 -11.07 -1.36 22.33
CA LYS A 99 -11.42 -0.23 21.44
C LYS A 99 -12.93 -0.03 21.29
N LYS A 100 -13.69 -1.13 21.16
CA LYS A 100 -15.17 -1.06 21.10
C LYS A 100 -15.75 -0.50 22.41
N TRP A 101 -15.20 -0.88 23.55
CA TRP A 101 -15.61 -0.38 24.86
C TRP A 101 -15.25 1.10 25.03
N CYS A 102 -14.03 1.50 24.68
CA CYS A 102 -13.59 2.90 24.68
C CYS A 102 -14.50 3.79 23.81
N LYS A 103 -14.85 3.31 22.60
CA LYS A 103 -15.80 4.02 21.71
C LYS A 103 -17.17 4.20 22.38
N LYS A 104 -17.70 3.17 23.07
CA LYS A 104 -19.00 3.26 23.79
C LYS A 104 -18.97 4.27 24.93
N LEU A 105 -17.84 4.42 25.60
CA LEU A 105 -17.65 5.38 26.72
C LEU A 105 -17.28 6.80 26.24
N GLY A 106 -17.21 7.03 24.93
CA GLY A 106 -16.84 8.34 24.38
C GLY A 106 -15.39 8.74 24.61
N LEU A 107 -14.50 7.79 24.96
CA LEU A 107 -13.08 8.06 25.23
C LEU A 107 -12.34 8.62 24.02
N ASN A 108 -12.77 8.31 22.79
CA ASN A 108 -12.23 8.93 21.58
C ASN A 108 -12.36 10.46 21.64
N ARG A 109 -13.51 10.95 22.15
CA ARG A 109 -13.79 12.39 22.30
C ARG A 109 -12.92 13.05 23.36
N LEU A 110 -12.63 12.30 24.44
CA LEU A 110 -11.84 12.80 25.57
C LEU A 110 -10.33 12.79 25.27
N LEU A 111 -9.82 11.73 24.62
CA LEU A 111 -8.40 11.54 24.33
C LEU A 111 -7.95 12.18 23.01
N GLY A 112 -8.89 12.64 22.22
CA GLY A 112 -8.65 13.12 20.85
C GLY A 112 -8.55 11.97 19.85
N GLU A 113 -8.67 12.30 18.56
CA GLU A 113 -8.56 11.36 17.45
C GLU A 113 -7.16 11.40 16.85
N GLU A 114 -6.68 10.25 16.42
CA GLU A 114 -5.42 10.08 15.70
C GLU A 114 -5.59 9.01 14.63
N ASN A 115 -4.75 9.03 13.59
CA ASN A 115 -4.74 7.94 12.62
C ASN A 115 -4.10 6.68 13.21
N VAL A 116 -4.46 5.51 12.71
CA VAL A 116 -3.90 4.21 13.17
C VAL A 116 -2.38 4.20 13.08
N VAL A 117 -1.85 4.75 11.98
CA VAL A 117 -0.42 5.07 11.85
C VAL A 117 -0.31 6.57 11.61
N PRO A 118 0.29 7.36 12.52
CA PRO A 118 0.50 8.78 12.29
C PRO A 118 1.27 9.05 10.99
N LEU A 119 0.96 10.16 10.31
CA LEU A 119 1.50 10.46 8.99
C LEU A 119 3.04 10.50 8.95
N ASN A 120 3.68 11.04 10.00
CA ASN A 120 5.13 11.04 10.12
C ASN A 120 5.69 9.61 10.19
N GLU A 121 5.12 8.73 11.03
CA GLU A 121 5.51 7.33 11.12
C GLU A 121 5.31 6.60 9.77
N TYR A 122 4.20 6.88 9.08
CA TYR A 122 3.93 6.36 7.75
C TYR A 122 5.03 6.74 6.75
N CYS A 123 5.40 8.03 6.69
CA CYS A 123 6.47 8.52 5.83
C CYS A 123 7.82 7.89 6.17
N ASP A 124 8.17 7.81 7.46
CA ASP A 124 9.44 7.23 7.91
C ASP A 124 9.57 5.76 7.51
N ARG A 125 8.48 4.99 7.61
CA ARG A 125 8.47 3.57 7.23
C ARG A 125 8.62 3.37 5.73
N ILE A 126 7.93 4.17 4.92
CA ILE A 126 8.06 4.09 3.46
C ILE A 126 9.44 4.56 3.03
N SER A 127 9.95 5.65 3.59
CA SER A 127 11.33 6.11 3.34
C SER A 127 12.36 5.03 3.69
N GLY A 128 12.16 4.32 4.80
CA GLY A 128 13.03 3.20 5.17
C GLY A 128 12.99 2.03 4.17
N ILE A 129 11.84 1.74 3.55
CA ILE A 129 11.73 0.75 2.45
C ILE A 129 12.47 1.27 1.21
N ILE A 130 12.26 2.53 0.82
CA ILE A 130 12.93 3.15 -0.33
C ILE A 130 14.46 3.08 -0.17
N GLN A 131 14.99 3.55 0.95
CA GLN A 131 16.43 3.57 1.23
C GLN A 131 17.07 2.17 1.18
N ARG A 132 16.39 1.17 1.73
CA ARG A 132 16.86 -0.22 1.75
C ARG A 132 16.71 -0.92 0.40
N THR A 133 15.84 -0.44 -0.47
CA THR A 133 15.64 -0.95 -1.84
C THR A 133 16.69 -0.38 -2.78
N ALA A 134 17.18 0.83 -2.55
CA ALA A 134 18.16 1.51 -3.42
C ALA A 134 19.38 0.63 -3.73
N PRO A 135 19.89 0.63 -4.97
CA PRO A 135 19.51 1.47 -6.10
C PRO A 135 18.36 0.91 -6.97
N LYS A 136 17.65 -0.12 -6.52
CA LYS A 136 16.56 -0.74 -7.27
C LYS A 136 15.29 0.13 -7.23
N PRO A 137 14.41 0.00 -8.23
CA PRO A 137 13.20 0.82 -8.36
C PRO A 137 12.16 0.51 -7.28
N VAL A 138 11.44 1.57 -6.87
CA VAL A 138 10.26 1.49 -6.00
C VAL A 138 9.07 2.15 -6.70
N VAL A 139 7.92 1.49 -6.71
CA VAL A 139 6.66 2.07 -7.14
C VAL A 139 5.77 2.28 -5.93
N LEU A 140 5.44 3.52 -5.65
CA LEU A 140 4.45 3.90 -4.64
C LEU A 140 3.08 3.97 -5.31
N ILE A 141 2.11 3.24 -4.80
CA ILE A 141 0.77 3.13 -5.37
C ILE A 141 -0.21 3.87 -4.48
N GLU A 142 -0.92 4.85 -5.02
CA GLU A 142 -1.93 5.59 -4.27
C GLU A 142 -3.04 4.67 -3.74
N THR A 143 -3.51 4.99 -2.55
CA THR A 143 -4.73 4.44 -2.00
C THR A 143 -5.92 5.03 -2.75
N VAL A 144 -6.78 4.16 -3.26
CA VAL A 144 -8.02 4.57 -3.95
C VAL A 144 -9.04 5.16 -2.96
N PRO A 145 -9.97 6.03 -3.41
CA PRO A 145 -10.99 6.61 -2.54
C PRO A 145 -11.88 5.53 -1.92
N ASN A 146 -12.41 5.78 -0.73
CA ASN A 146 -13.37 4.90 -0.09
C ASN A 146 -14.80 5.40 -0.42
N LYS A 147 -15.75 4.47 -0.60
CA LYS A 147 -17.18 4.85 -0.76
C LYS A 147 -17.73 5.53 0.49
N ASP A 148 -17.19 5.25 1.67
CA ASP A 148 -17.41 6.08 2.87
C ASP A 148 -16.56 7.35 2.76
N GLN A 149 -17.15 8.40 2.20
CA GLN A 149 -16.49 9.68 1.92
C GLN A 149 -15.87 10.34 3.15
N SER A 150 -16.32 10.00 4.38
CA SER A 150 -15.75 10.54 5.61
C SER A 150 -14.28 10.18 5.82
N ARG A 151 -13.77 9.19 5.08
CA ARG A 151 -12.38 8.72 5.15
C ARG A 151 -11.47 9.39 4.12
N ASN A 152 -12.03 9.97 3.07
CA ASN A 152 -11.27 10.38 1.89
C ASN A 152 -10.31 11.53 2.17
N ALA A 153 -10.66 12.49 3.01
CA ALA A 153 -9.75 13.56 3.39
C ALA A 153 -8.44 13.07 4.05
N ASP A 154 -8.50 12.00 4.85
CA ASP A 154 -7.30 11.38 5.41
C ASP A 154 -6.55 10.58 4.33
N ILE A 155 -7.24 9.85 3.46
CA ILE A 155 -6.61 9.13 2.33
C ILE A 155 -5.86 10.10 1.42
N GLU A 156 -6.47 11.21 1.02
CA GLU A 156 -5.84 12.26 0.19
C GLU A 156 -4.57 12.81 0.85
N ARG A 157 -4.58 13.04 2.16
CA ARG A 157 -3.43 13.50 2.91
C ARG A 157 -2.27 12.49 2.88
N TYR A 158 -2.56 11.19 2.97
CA TYR A 158 -1.55 10.14 2.86
C TYR A 158 -1.04 9.99 1.43
N ASN A 159 -1.91 10.09 0.42
CA ASN A 159 -1.51 10.10 -0.99
C ASN A 159 -0.63 11.33 -1.33
N ALA A 160 -0.95 12.50 -0.79
CA ALA A 160 -0.09 13.68 -0.95
C ALA A 160 1.32 13.47 -0.38
N ALA A 161 1.43 12.76 0.76
CA ALA A 161 2.73 12.39 1.31
C ALA A 161 3.46 11.36 0.43
N LEU A 162 2.76 10.37 -0.16
CA LEU A 162 3.35 9.44 -1.14
C LEU A 162 3.89 10.18 -2.36
N LYS A 163 3.10 11.11 -2.90
CA LYS A 163 3.51 11.95 -4.04
C LYS A 163 4.79 12.72 -3.74
N LYS A 164 4.88 13.31 -2.54
CA LYS A 164 6.09 14.00 -2.11
C LYS A 164 7.28 13.04 -2.00
N LEU A 165 7.12 11.88 -1.37
CA LEU A 165 8.18 10.88 -1.27
C LEU A 165 8.67 10.41 -2.65
N ALA A 166 7.76 10.23 -3.61
CA ALA A 166 8.15 9.87 -4.98
C ALA A 166 8.95 10.99 -5.66
N SER A 167 8.59 12.26 -5.44
CA SER A 167 9.32 13.40 -6.03
C SER A 167 10.68 13.65 -5.40
N ASP A 168 10.89 13.21 -4.17
CA ASP A 168 12.14 13.43 -3.42
C ASP A 168 13.23 12.37 -3.73
N HIS A 169 12.94 11.36 -4.59
CA HIS A 169 13.83 10.23 -4.86
C HIS A 169 13.86 9.83 -6.34
N ASP A 170 15.05 9.70 -6.92
CA ASP A 170 15.25 9.48 -8.37
C ASP A 170 14.68 8.15 -8.92
N LYS A 171 14.67 7.09 -8.14
CA LYS A 171 14.19 5.76 -8.59
C LYS A 171 12.90 5.35 -7.90
N VAL A 172 12.07 6.34 -7.59
CA VAL A 172 10.76 6.14 -6.99
C VAL A 172 9.70 6.75 -7.87
N TRP A 173 8.73 5.94 -8.28
CA TRP A 173 7.62 6.36 -9.13
C TRP A 173 6.32 6.31 -8.36
N LEU A 174 5.44 7.25 -8.63
CA LEU A 174 4.07 7.23 -8.15
C LEU A 174 3.16 6.60 -9.22
N LEU A 175 2.36 5.63 -8.84
CA LEU A 175 1.20 5.19 -9.62
C LEU A 175 -0.03 5.94 -9.09
N PRO A 176 -0.49 7.01 -9.78
CA PRO A 176 -1.66 7.75 -9.35
C PRO A 176 -2.92 6.94 -9.68
N LEU A 177 -3.79 6.77 -8.68
CA LEU A 177 -5.04 6.02 -8.81
C LEU A 177 -6.25 6.75 -8.23
N TYR A 178 -6.05 7.70 -7.32
CA TYR A 178 -7.14 8.28 -6.54
C TYR A 178 -8.21 8.91 -7.43
N ASP A 179 -7.80 9.79 -8.33
CA ASP A 179 -8.72 10.51 -9.23
C ASP A 179 -9.41 9.59 -10.24
N ASP A 180 -8.70 8.57 -10.72
CA ASP A 180 -9.26 7.59 -11.66
C ASP A 180 -10.43 6.81 -11.08
N PHE A 181 -10.44 6.62 -9.77
CA PHE A 181 -11.47 5.84 -9.07
C PHE A 181 -12.61 6.69 -8.52
N LEU A 182 -12.57 8.02 -8.61
CA LEU A 182 -13.66 8.89 -8.16
C LEU A 182 -14.93 8.73 -8.98
N GLY A 183 -14.81 8.58 -10.31
CA GLY A 183 -15.95 8.47 -11.24
C GLY A 183 -16.59 7.07 -11.26
N PRO A 184 -15.88 6.01 -11.66
CA PRO A 184 -16.45 4.68 -11.87
C PRO A 184 -16.45 3.80 -10.60
N MET A 185 -16.77 4.38 -9.43
CA MET A 185 -16.79 3.66 -8.15
C MET A 185 -17.67 2.41 -8.13
N SER A 186 -18.78 2.42 -8.87
CA SER A 186 -19.69 1.26 -8.91
C SER A 186 -19.09 0.04 -9.60
N GLU A 187 -18.23 0.26 -10.59
CA GLU A 187 -17.66 -0.82 -11.40
C GLU A 187 -16.36 -1.36 -10.81
N HIS A 188 -15.57 -0.50 -10.15
CA HIS A 188 -14.25 -0.82 -9.65
C HIS A 188 -14.22 -1.34 -8.21
N TYR A 189 -15.37 -1.39 -7.52
CA TYR A 189 -15.45 -1.84 -6.13
C TYR A 189 -16.44 -2.98 -5.95
N SER A 190 -16.02 -4.03 -5.22
CA SER A 190 -16.88 -5.12 -4.76
C SER A 190 -17.70 -4.72 -3.53
N ASP A 191 -17.15 -3.84 -2.68
CA ASP A 191 -17.80 -3.29 -1.48
C ASP A 191 -17.34 -1.83 -1.26
N PRO A 192 -17.68 -1.15 -0.15
CA PRO A 192 -17.25 0.24 0.06
C PRO A 192 -15.73 0.47 0.12
N THR A 193 -14.93 -0.58 0.26
CA THR A 193 -13.50 -0.49 0.56
C THR A 193 -12.62 -1.27 -0.41
N HIS A 194 -13.11 -2.41 -0.91
CA HIS A 194 -12.31 -3.36 -1.67
C HIS A 194 -12.55 -3.26 -3.17
N LEU A 195 -11.47 -3.39 -3.92
CA LEU A 195 -11.51 -3.43 -5.38
C LEU A 195 -12.27 -4.66 -5.88
N SER A 196 -13.03 -4.48 -6.94
CA SER A 196 -13.63 -5.55 -7.73
C SER A 196 -12.59 -6.17 -8.67
N GLU A 197 -12.98 -7.22 -9.37
CA GLU A 197 -12.15 -7.81 -10.43
C GLU A 197 -11.74 -6.81 -11.51
N THR A 198 -12.67 -5.94 -11.93
CA THR A 198 -12.41 -4.85 -12.89
C THR A 198 -11.47 -3.79 -12.30
N GLY A 199 -11.60 -3.48 -11.02
CA GLY A 199 -10.68 -2.57 -10.31
C GLY A 199 -9.25 -3.11 -10.26
N HIS A 200 -9.07 -4.38 -9.92
CA HIS A 200 -7.75 -5.03 -9.94
C HIS A 200 -7.15 -5.08 -11.35
N GLU A 201 -7.98 -5.36 -12.35
CA GLU A 201 -7.55 -5.35 -13.75
C GLU A 201 -7.09 -3.95 -14.19
N TYR A 202 -7.80 -2.90 -13.77
CA TYR A 202 -7.43 -1.52 -14.05
C TYR A 202 -6.07 -1.16 -13.43
N VAL A 203 -5.87 -1.46 -12.16
CA VAL A 203 -4.59 -1.21 -11.46
C VAL A 203 -3.45 -1.96 -12.13
N ALA A 204 -3.64 -3.23 -12.50
CA ALA A 204 -2.62 -4.02 -13.19
C ALA A 204 -2.23 -3.43 -14.54
N LYS A 205 -3.20 -2.93 -15.33
CA LYS A 205 -2.93 -2.26 -16.61
C LYS A 205 -2.13 -0.97 -16.43
N LYS A 206 -2.54 -0.11 -15.49
CA LYS A 206 -1.83 1.13 -15.19
C LYS A 206 -0.40 0.88 -14.70
N LEU A 207 -0.22 -0.10 -13.84
CA LEU A 207 1.10 -0.50 -13.35
C LEU A 207 1.98 -1.01 -14.49
N ASN A 208 1.42 -1.80 -15.40
CA ASN A 208 2.14 -2.29 -16.59
C ASN A 208 2.56 -1.14 -17.52
N SER A 209 1.70 -0.15 -17.74
CA SER A 209 2.04 1.04 -18.55
C SER A 209 3.18 1.82 -17.90
N LEU A 210 3.10 2.10 -16.61
CA LEU A 210 4.15 2.78 -15.85
C LEU A 210 5.48 2.01 -15.92
N PHE A 211 5.42 0.69 -15.79
CA PHE A 211 6.61 -0.17 -15.85
C PHE A 211 7.27 -0.15 -17.23
N ASN A 212 6.49 -0.15 -18.31
CA ASN A 212 7.00 -0.06 -19.68
C ASN A 212 7.65 1.30 -19.95
N GLU A 213 7.05 2.41 -19.55
CA GLU A 213 7.64 3.75 -19.62
C GLU A 213 8.99 3.80 -18.91
N PHE A 214 9.08 3.18 -17.74
CA PHE A 214 10.29 3.09 -16.94
C PHE A 214 11.40 2.28 -17.62
N ILE A 215 11.09 1.12 -18.24
CA ILE A 215 12.07 0.30 -18.96
C ILE A 215 12.63 1.08 -20.16
N PHE A 216 11.77 1.76 -20.92
CA PHE A 216 12.19 2.52 -22.08
C PHE A 216 13.03 3.75 -21.71
N SER A 217 12.71 4.45 -20.63
CA SER A 217 13.52 5.60 -20.19
C SER A 217 14.92 5.20 -19.73
N ASN A 218 15.10 4.03 -19.12
CA ASN A 218 16.42 3.53 -18.72
C ASN A 218 17.25 2.97 -19.90
N ALA A 219 16.62 2.43 -20.94
CA ALA A 219 17.31 1.96 -22.14
C ALA A 219 18.01 3.11 -22.88
N HIS A 220 17.34 4.26 -23.03
CA HIS A 220 17.93 5.43 -23.70
C HIS A 220 19.06 6.12 -22.93
N THR A 221 19.08 6.00 -21.59
CA THR A 221 20.18 6.57 -20.78
C THR A 221 21.47 5.76 -20.94
N HIS A 222 21.38 4.45 -21.17
CA HIS A 222 22.56 3.59 -21.38
C HIS A 222 23.17 3.75 -22.78
N GLU A 223 22.37 4.00 -23.81
CA GLU A 223 22.88 4.23 -25.16
C GLU A 223 23.67 5.55 -25.29
N ASN A 224 23.19 6.60 -24.60
CA ASN A 224 23.87 7.90 -24.61
C ASN A 224 25.20 7.93 -23.83
N THR A 225 25.39 7.05 -22.87
CA THR A 225 26.67 6.92 -22.15
C THR A 225 27.70 6.09 -22.89
N MET A 226 27.30 5.19 -23.80
CA MET A 226 28.21 4.39 -24.59
C MET A 226 28.65 5.10 -25.92
N SER A 227 27.93 6.14 -26.36
CA SER A 227 28.29 6.93 -27.55
C SER A 227 29.20 8.14 -27.19
N ALA A 228 29.53 8.38 -25.97
CA ALA A 228 30.36 9.49 -25.48
C ALA A 228 31.79 9.05 -25.01
N THR A 229 32.15 7.78 -25.24
CA THR A 229 33.51 7.23 -25.05
C THR A 229 34.08 6.77 -26.37
#